data_fb8fb20206aaf5654d29ef8013a44793
#
_entry.id   fb8fb20206aaf5654d29ef8013a44793
#
_cell.length_a   1.000
_cell.length_b   1.000
_cell.length_c   1.000
_cell.angle_alpha   90.00
_cell.angle_beta   90.00
_cell.angle_gamma   90.00
#
_symmetry.space_group_name_H-M   'P 1'
#
loop_
_entity.id
_entity.type
_entity.pdbx_description
1 polymer ?
#
loop_
_entity_poly.entity_id
_entity_poly.type
_entity_poly.pdbx_seq_one_letter_code
_entity_poly.pdbx_strand_id
1 'polypeptide(L)'
;MLTSPNDATTPKQRRKRKRSPIERVIRWGPWHYRFWREIARWCYEQSLQNPAVVDSDLGFPAHGELLQNYDAIRRETLEIALSGRLPANHEIMEQQRTLYEFDRKAWGMLPLRGYGYNYPANQDLIPTLKSFLKRHPDVVSAAVSLFPPGKILRPHKGPFKGVWRFHLPLYVETLENSTTSCELMIDGVTYYLQEGEGFLWDDTFLHSAVNRSEQPRVVLLFDVFRHDQPFWLVGMSWVFLWVAQIWQHLQNMRERLYASSDRLPSH
;
A
#
# COMPACT_ATOMS: atom_id res chain seq x y z
N MET A 1 -60.10 35.80 -5.59
CA MET A 1 -59.55 36.64 -6.68
C MET A 1 -58.16 37.02 -6.34
N LEU A 2 -57.26 36.75 -7.29
CA LEU A 2 -55.91 37.30 -7.56
C LEU A 2 -54.75 36.77 -6.72
N THR A 3 -54.09 35.76 -7.24
CA THR A 3 -52.86 35.71 -8.08
C THR A 3 -51.57 36.10 -7.35
N SER A 4 -50.76 35.09 -7.08
CA SER A 4 -49.34 35.13 -6.73
C SER A 4 -48.52 35.67 -7.91
N PRO A 5 -47.40 36.35 -7.67
CA PRO A 5 -46.34 36.44 -8.65
C PRO A 5 -45.04 35.77 -8.21
N ASN A 6 -44.61 34.88 -9.07
CA ASN A 6 -43.24 34.60 -9.47
C ASN A 6 -42.10 34.73 -8.42
N ASP A 7 -41.71 33.61 -7.93
CA ASP A 7 -40.35 33.40 -7.40
C ASP A 7 -39.43 32.98 -8.56
N ALA A 8 -38.70 33.97 -9.08
CA ALA A 8 -37.62 33.75 -10.03
C ALA A 8 -36.43 33.15 -9.31
N THR A 9 -36.27 31.85 -9.42
CA THR A 9 -35.09 31.11 -8.93
C THR A 9 -33.85 31.53 -9.70
N THR A 10 -33.08 32.42 -9.12
CA THR A 10 -31.70 32.73 -9.53
C THR A 10 -30.86 31.43 -9.48
N PRO A 11 -30.11 31.08 -10.54
CA PRO A 11 -29.28 29.91 -10.52
C PRO A 11 -28.13 30.09 -9.49
N LYS A 12 -28.19 29.32 -8.41
CA LYS A 12 -27.08 29.23 -7.44
C LYS A 12 -25.81 28.86 -8.18
N GLN A 13 -24.94 29.84 -8.39
CA GLN A 13 -23.56 29.58 -8.86
C GLN A 13 -22.91 28.58 -7.93
N ARG A 14 -22.75 27.35 -8.42
CA ARG A 14 -22.05 26.27 -7.77
C ARG A 14 -20.56 26.65 -7.70
N ARG A 15 -20.17 27.38 -6.64
CA ARG A 15 -18.79 27.71 -6.35
C ARG A 15 -18.01 26.40 -6.30
N LYS A 16 -17.16 26.14 -7.29
CA LYS A 16 -16.21 25.00 -7.27
C LYS A 16 -15.41 25.12 -6.01
N ARG A 17 -15.73 24.30 -5.00
CA ARG A 17 -15.00 24.22 -3.74
C ARG A 17 -13.55 23.83 -4.11
N LYS A 18 -12.58 24.69 -3.86
CA LYS A 18 -11.18 24.35 -4.03
C LYS A 18 -10.91 23.17 -3.08
N ARG A 19 -10.58 22.01 -3.64
CA ARG A 19 -10.23 20.82 -2.83
C ARG A 19 -9.08 21.21 -1.91
N SER A 20 -9.16 20.78 -0.65
CA SER A 20 -8.08 20.99 0.32
C SER A 20 -6.80 20.33 -0.21
N PRO A 21 -5.60 20.73 0.24
CA PRO A 21 -4.36 20.07 -0.12
C PRO A 21 -4.37 18.56 0.16
N ILE A 22 -5.09 18.13 1.20
CA ILE A 22 -5.28 16.72 1.58
C ILE A 22 -6.12 15.96 0.53
N GLU A 23 -7.08 16.61 -0.12
CA GLU A 23 -7.97 16.00 -1.12
C GLU A 23 -7.34 15.90 -2.53
N ARG A 24 -6.13 16.43 -2.74
CA ARG A 24 -5.47 16.35 -4.04
C ARG A 24 -4.92 14.94 -4.25
N VAL A 25 -5.42 14.27 -5.28
CA VAL A 25 -4.95 12.94 -5.71
C VAL A 25 -3.50 13.02 -6.19
N ILE A 26 -2.65 12.14 -5.69
CA ILE A 26 -1.27 12.00 -6.15
C ILE A 26 -1.28 11.26 -7.50
N ARG A 27 -0.64 11.86 -8.49
CA ARG A 27 -0.45 11.26 -9.83
C ARG A 27 1.01 10.91 -10.02
N TRP A 28 1.34 9.63 -9.92
CA TRP A 28 2.71 9.14 -10.03
C TRP A 28 3.13 8.85 -11.46
N GLY A 29 4.40 9.07 -11.73
CA GLY A 29 5.08 8.72 -12.95
C GLY A 29 4.85 9.67 -14.15
N PRO A 30 5.67 9.55 -15.18
CA PRO A 30 5.57 10.34 -16.40
C PRO A 30 4.27 10.01 -17.17
N TRP A 31 3.87 10.89 -18.09
CA TRP A 31 2.59 10.78 -18.79
C TRP A 31 2.39 9.46 -19.55
N HIS A 32 3.46 8.95 -20.23
CA HIS A 32 3.42 7.68 -20.98
C HIS A 32 3.20 6.49 -20.05
N TYR A 33 3.86 6.44 -18.88
CA TYR A 33 3.61 5.42 -17.86
C TYR A 33 2.15 5.44 -17.41
N ARG A 34 1.61 6.63 -17.14
CA ARG A 34 0.20 6.78 -16.74
C ARG A 34 -0.76 6.30 -17.82
N PHE A 35 -0.47 6.60 -19.10
CA PHE A 35 -1.26 6.15 -20.22
C PHE A 35 -1.32 4.63 -20.33
N TRP A 36 -0.16 3.95 -20.32
CA TRP A 36 -0.11 2.49 -20.38
C TRP A 36 -0.73 1.82 -19.17
N ARG A 37 -0.54 2.39 -18.00
CA ARG A 37 -1.19 1.92 -16.77
C ARG A 37 -2.72 1.98 -16.87
N GLU A 38 -3.28 3.06 -17.39
CA GLU A 38 -4.74 3.19 -17.54
C GLU A 38 -5.29 2.22 -18.61
N ILE A 39 -4.53 1.97 -19.70
CA ILE A 39 -4.90 0.93 -20.68
C ILE A 39 -4.89 -0.47 -20.03
N ALA A 40 -3.81 -0.83 -19.36
CA ALA A 40 -3.74 -2.10 -18.66
C ALA A 40 -4.91 -2.24 -17.67
N ARG A 41 -5.14 -1.22 -16.86
CA ARG A 41 -6.27 -1.17 -15.93
C ARG A 41 -7.61 -1.39 -16.61
N TRP A 42 -7.85 -0.72 -17.74
CA TRP A 42 -9.07 -0.90 -18.52
C TRP A 42 -9.24 -2.35 -18.99
N CYS A 43 -8.17 -3.01 -19.46
CA CYS A 43 -8.21 -4.43 -19.81
C CYS A 43 -8.66 -5.31 -18.65
N TYR A 44 -8.15 -5.05 -17.44
CA TYR A 44 -8.56 -5.78 -16.23
C TYR A 44 -10.03 -5.49 -15.88
N GLU A 45 -10.46 -4.23 -15.94
CA GLU A 45 -11.81 -3.81 -15.60
C GLU A 45 -12.88 -4.41 -16.53
N GLN A 46 -12.54 -4.63 -17.82
CA GLN A 46 -13.44 -5.28 -18.76
C GLN A 46 -13.50 -6.81 -18.61
N SER A 47 -12.51 -7.41 -17.96
CA SER A 47 -12.32 -8.87 -17.98
C SER A 47 -12.62 -9.53 -16.65
N LEU A 48 -12.73 -8.78 -15.57
CA LEU A 48 -12.83 -9.26 -14.21
C LEU A 48 -13.91 -8.55 -13.42
N GLN A 49 -14.48 -9.23 -12.44
CA GLN A 49 -15.16 -8.55 -11.36
C GLN A 49 -14.11 -7.85 -10.49
N ASN A 50 -14.35 -6.59 -10.16
CA ASN A 50 -13.39 -5.75 -9.48
C ASN A 50 -14.01 -5.10 -8.23
N PRO A 51 -14.29 -5.87 -7.17
CA PRO A 51 -14.72 -5.29 -5.90
C PRO A 51 -13.57 -4.50 -5.28
N ALA A 52 -13.89 -3.42 -4.59
CA ALA A 52 -12.90 -2.62 -3.87
C ALA A 52 -12.33 -3.38 -2.66
N VAL A 53 -13.15 -4.19 -2.01
CA VAL A 53 -12.78 -5.07 -0.90
C VAL A 53 -13.12 -6.50 -1.27
N VAL A 54 -12.24 -7.41 -0.93
CA VAL A 54 -12.30 -8.83 -1.30
C VAL A 54 -12.35 -9.68 -0.03
N ASP A 55 -13.09 -10.77 -0.09
CA ASP A 55 -13.06 -11.78 0.96
C ASP A 55 -11.66 -12.42 1.02
N SER A 56 -11.03 -12.36 2.20
CA SER A 56 -9.66 -12.87 2.38
C SER A 56 -9.58 -14.37 2.23
N ASP A 57 -10.61 -15.12 2.61
CA ASP A 57 -10.65 -16.59 2.46
C ASP A 57 -10.69 -17.01 0.98
N LEU A 58 -11.33 -16.19 0.14
CA LEU A 58 -11.43 -16.45 -1.30
C LEU A 58 -10.20 -15.93 -2.07
N GLY A 59 -9.76 -14.71 -1.76
CA GLY A 59 -8.69 -14.05 -2.54
C GLY A 59 -7.28 -14.36 -2.08
N PHE A 60 -7.11 -14.76 -0.81
CA PHE A 60 -5.81 -15.11 -0.22
C PHE A 60 -5.94 -16.18 0.87
N PRO A 61 -6.31 -17.44 0.54
CA PRO A 61 -6.52 -18.50 1.53
C PRO A 61 -5.33 -18.74 2.46
N ALA A 62 -4.10 -18.48 1.99
CA ALA A 62 -2.90 -18.61 2.80
C ALA A 62 -2.83 -17.62 3.99
N HIS A 63 -3.70 -16.59 4.05
CA HIS A 63 -3.76 -15.68 5.19
C HIS A 63 -4.07 -16.40 6.50
N GLY A 64 -4.80 -17.52 6.47
CA GLY A 64 -5.06 -18.35 7.65
C GLY A 64 -3.79 -18.84 8.34
N GLU A 65 -2.73 -19.13 7.57
CA GLU A 65 -1.42 -19.49 8.15
C GLU A 65 -0.75 -18.31 8.87
N LEU A 66 -0.93 -17.07 8.35
CA LEU A 66 -0.44 -15.87 9.04
C LEU A 66 -1.16 -15.67 10.37
N LEU A 67 -2.48 -15.89 10.40
CA LEU A 67 -3.28 -15.76 11.62
C LEU A 67 -2.93 -16.83 12.65
N GLN A 68 -2.66 -18.07 12.22
CA GLN A 68 -2.19 -19.14 13.12
C GLN A 68 -0.84 -18.82 13.76
N ASN A 69 0.02 -18.06 13.10
CA ASN A 69 1.34 -17.66 13.57
C ASN A 69 1.39 -16.19 14.03
N TYR A 70 0.23 -15.56 14.25
CA TYR A 70 0.11 -14.13 14.49
C TYR A 70 0.99 -13.63 15.63
N ASP A 71 0.97 -14.28 16.79
CA ASP A 71 1.73 -13.84 17.97
C ASP A 71 3.25 -13.87 17.73
N ALA A 72 3.74 -14.89 17.02
CA ALA A 72 5.15 -14.97 16.68
C ALA A 72 5.54 -13.87 15.68
N ILE A 73 4.75 -13.70 14.62
CA ILE A 73 4.93 -12.66 13.61
C ILE A 73 4.89 -11.27 14.25
N ARG A 74 3.90 -11.03 15.11
CA ARG A 74 3.73 -9.76 15.82
C ARG A 74 4.95 -9.44 16.66
N ARG A 75 5.39 -10.37 17.50
CA ARG A 75 6.56 -10.20 18.39
C ARG A 75 7.83 -9.90 17.60
N GLU A 76 8.17 -10.74 16.60
CA GLU A 76 9.36 -10.58 15.77
C GLU A 76 9.32 -9.24 15.01
N THR A 77 8.18 -8.86 14.48
CA THR A 77 8.03 -7.63 13.70
C THR A 77 8.10 -6.38 14.57
N LEU A 78 7.44 -6.36 15.73
CA LEU A 78 7.42 -5.17 16.60
C LEU A 78 8.79 -4.90 17.24
N GLU A 79 9.58 -5.92 17.53
CA GLU A 79 10.96 -5.77 18.02
C GLU A 79 11.78 -4.90 17.06
N ILE A 80 11.60 -5.09 15.76
CA ILE A 80 12.33 -4.35 14.74
C ILE A 80 11.65 -3.03 14.41
N ALA A 81 10.33 -3.05 14.22
CA ALA A 81 9.58 -1.88 13.80
C ALA A 81 9.70 -0.73 14.82
N LEU A 82 9.64 -1.04 16.12
CA LEU A 82 9.69 -0.06 17.20
C LEU A 82 11.12 0.28 17.67
N SER A 83 12.15 -0.36 17.11
CA SER A 83 13.56 -0.07 17.44
C SER A 83 14.06 1.30 16.95
N GLY A 84 13.27 2.03 16.15
CA GLY A 84 13.68 3.28 15.51
C GLY A 84 14.65 3.11 14.34
N ARG A 85 14.89 1.88 13.86
CA ARG A 85 15.87 1.57 12.80
C ARG A 85 15.27 1.38 11.42
N LEU A 86 13.94 1.49 11.28
CA LEU A 86 13.33 1.34 9.97
C LEU A 86 13.71 2.50 9.05
N PRO A 87 14.20 2.21 7.83
CA PRO A 87 14.46 3.24 6.84
C PRO A 87 13.14 3.93 6.44
N ALA A 88 13.24 5.20 6.08
CA ALA A 88 12.07 5.91 5.57
C ALA A 88 11.72 5.43 4.16
N ASN A 89 10.44 5.26 3.88
CA ASN A 89 9.97 4.76 2.59
C ASN A 89 10.44 5.59 1.39
N HIS A 90 10.56 6.91 1.55
CA HIS A 90 11.05 7.81 0.50
C HIS A 90 12.55 7.66 0.22
N GLU A 91 13.31 7.06 1.13
CA GLU A 91 14.72 6.69 0.94
C GLU A 91 14.83 5.39 0.13
N ILE A 92 13.83 4.50 0.27
CA ILE A 92 13.77 3.22 -0.47
C ILE A 92 13.12 3.42 -1.86
N MET A 93 12.08 4.26 -1.93
CA MET A 93 11.29 4.51 -3.14
C MET A 93 11.21 6.02 -3.40
N GLU A 94 12.15 6.57 -4.15
CA GLU A 94 12.19 7.99 -4.51
C GLU A 94 10.87 8.49 -5.13
N GLN A 95 10.19 7.64 -5.90
CA GLN A 95 8.90 7.97 -6.50
C GLN A 95 7.80 8.29 -5.47
N GLN A 96 7.97 7.84 -4.21
CA GLN A 96 7.05 8.09 -3.10
C GLN A 96 7.46 9.29 -2.22
N ARG A 97 8.51 10.02 -2.61
CA ARG A 97 8.99 11.21 -1.88
C ARG A 97 7.90 12.25 -1.66
N THR A 98 6.99 12.41 -2.61
CA THR A 98 5.86 13.34 -2.49
C THR A 98 4.90 12.99 -1.34
N LEU A 99 4.90 11.76 -0.85
CA LEU A 99 4.13 11.31 0.31
C LEU A 99 4.77 11.79 1.63
N TYR A 100 6.09 11.90 1.66
CA TYR A 100 6.84 12.46 2.78
C TYR A 100 6.73 13.99 2.83
N GLU A 101 6.88 14.65 1.67
CA GLU A 101 6.91 16.12 1.58
C GLU A 101 5.63 16.78 2.08
N PHE A 102 4.51 16.07 2.11
CA PHE A 102 3.22 16.60 2.52
C PHE A 102 3.15 16.94 4.02
N ASP A 103 3.53 16.00 4.89
CA ASP A 103 3.43 16.15 6.35
C ASP A 103 4.79 16.07 7.06
N ARG A 104 5.88 15.85 6.30
CA ARG A 104 7.25 15.67 6.76
C ARG A 104 7.42 14.57 7.82
N LYS A 105 6.44 13.65 7.93
CA LYS A 105 6.50 12.50 8.81
C LYS A 105 7.02 11.30 8.03
N ALA A 106 8.14 10.74 8.47
CA ALA A 106 8.76 9.61 7.82
C ALA A 106 7.88 8.36 7.94
N TRP A 107 7.47 7.81 6.82
CA TRP A 107 6.81 6.51 6.76
C TRP A 107 7.90 5.43 6.78
N GLY A 108 8.05 4.72 7.91
CA GLY A 108 9.02 3.63 8.05
C GLY A 108 8.59 2.40 7.24
N MET A 109 9.53 1.78 6.52
CA MET A 109 9.24 0.57 5.74
C MET A 109 10.42 -0.39 5.77
N LEU A 110 10.12 -1.68 6.01
CA LEU A 110 11.08 -2.78 5.86
C LEU A 110 10.60 -3.70 4.75
N PRO A 111 11.15 -3.63 3.54
CA PRO A 111 10.79 -4.54 2.47
C PRO A 111 11.33 -5.94 2.76
N LEU A 112 10.48 -6.95 2.64
CA LEU A 112 10.83 -8.37 2.77
C LEU A 112 10.87 -9.05 1.39
N ARG A 113 9.95 -8.65 0.49
CA ARG A 113 9.89 -9.06 -0.90
C ARG A 113 9.32 -7.92 -1.75
N GLY A 114 9.86 -7.69 -2.94
CA GLY A 114 9.37 -6.68 -3.88
C GLY A 114 9.25 -7.25 -5.28
N TYR A 115 8.03 -7.42 -5.77
CA TYR A 115 7.70 -8.01 -7.10
C TYR A 115 8.45 -9.33 -7.38
N GLY A 116 8.55 -10.20 -6.35
CA GLY A 116 9.27 -11.47 -6.43
C GLY A 116 10.77 -11.41 -6.07
N TYR A 117 11.36 -10.22 -5.98
CA TYR A 117 12.72 -10.07 -5.47
C TYR A 117 12.73 -10.16 -3.94
N ASN A 118 13.52 -11.10 -3.38
CA ASN A 118 13.63 -11.27 -1.94
C ASN A 118 14.73 -10.38 -1.36
N TYR A 119 14.51 -9.89 -0.13
CA TYR A 119 15.49 -9.19 0.70
C TYR A 119 15.95 -10.10 1.86
N PRO A 120 16.92 -11.01 1.64
CA PRO A 120 17.25 -12.06 2.61
C PRO A 120 17.63 -11.51 3.98
N ALA A 121 18.45 -10.46 4.04
CA ALA A 121 18.87 -9.85 5.29
C ALA A 121 17.69 -9.30 6.11
N ASN A 122 16.67 -8.73 5.45
CA ASN A 122 15.47 -8.24 6.12
C ASN A 122 14.57 -9.41 6.55
N GLN A 123 14.47 -10.46 5.71
CA GLN A 123 13.70 -11.66 6.03
C GLN A 123 14.31 -12.43 7.22
N ASP A 124 15.64 -12.41 7.40
CA ASP A 124 16.31 -13.05 8.54
C ASP A 124 15.94 -12.42 9.89
N LEU A 125 15.48 -11.17 9.88
CA LEU A 125 14.98 -10.46 11.05
C LEU A 125 13.60 -10.96 11.51
N ILE A 126 12.82 -11.56 10.61
CA ILE A 126 11.45 -12.05 10.87
C ILE A 126 11.35 -13.49 10.33
N PRO A 127 11.95 -14.48 11.01
CA PRO A 127 12.08 -15.86 10.52
C PRO A 127 10.75 -16.54 10.25
N THR A 128 9.70 -16.21 11.01
CA THR A 128 8.36 -16.74 10.79
C THR A 128 7.81 -16.27 9.43
N LEU A 129 7.95 -14.98 9.10
CA LEU A 129 7.54 -14.46 7.78
C LEU A 129 8.46 -14.95 6.65
N LYS A 130 9.77 -15.11 6.90
CA LYS A 130 10.67 -15.72 5.92
C LYS A 130 10.21 -17.11 5.52
N SER A 131 9.85 -17.95 6.49
CA SER A 131 9.35 -19.30 6.27
C SER A 131 8.02 -19.30 5.51
N PHE A 132 7.09 -18.40 5.86
CA PHE A 132 5.83 -18.17 5.16
C PHE A 132 6.06 -17.76 3.70
N LEU A 133 6.85 -16.72 3.45
CA LEU A 133 7.13 -16.23 2.10
C LEU A 133 7.81 -17.28 1.21
N LYS A 134 8.61 -18.18 1.77
CA LYS A 134 9.22 -19.28 1.01
C LYS A 134 8.17 -20.28 0.49
N ARG A 135 7.12 -20.54 1.27
CA ARG A 135 6.02 -21.45 0.88
C ARG A 135 5.00 -20.82 -0.06
N HIS A 136 4.87 -19.48 -0.01
CA HIS A 136 3.86 -18.73 -0.74
C HIS A 136 4.48 -17.78 -1.78
N PRO A 137 4.87 -18.29 -2.97
CA PRO A 137 5.45 -17.48 -4.05
C PRO A 137 4.45 -16.53 -4.71
N ASP A 138 3.15 -16.76 -4.54
CA ASP A 138 2.04 -15.91 -4.97
C ASP A 138 1.97 -14.58 -4.19
N VAL A 139 2.59 -14.51 -3.01
CA VAL A 139 2.88 -13.23 -2.34
C VAL A 139 4.03 -12.55 -3.07
N VAL A 140 3.71 -11.69 -4.03
CA VAL A 140 4.72 -11.05 -4.90
C VAL A 140 5.43 -9.88 -4.25
N SER A 141 4.81 -9.23 -3.26
CA SER A 141 5.44 -8.19 -2.43
C SER A 141 5.07 -8.38 -0.96
N ALA A 142 6.00 -8.06 -0.07
CA ALA A 142 5.80 -8.10 1.36
C ALA A 142 6.66 -7.03 2.05
N ALA A 143 6.07 -6.27 2.95
CA ALA A 143 6.78 -5.26 3.74
C ALA A 143 6.15 -5.05 5.11
N VAL A 144 6.97 -4.66 6.09
CA VAL A 144 6.50 -4.05 7.34
C VAL A 144 6.34 -2.56 7.11
N SER A 145 5.20 -2.01 7.47
CA SER A 145 4.86 -0.58 7.35
C SER A 145 4.66 0.02 8.73
N LEU A 146 5.41 1.08 9.04
CA LEU A 146 5.25 1.84 10.26
C LEU A 146 4.82 3.28 9.94
N PHE A 147 3.61 3.64 10.34
CA PHE A 147 3.16 5.03 10.30
C PHE A 147 3.39 5.68 11.67
N PRO A 148 4.16 6.78 11.73
CA PRO A 148 4.30 7.53 12.96
C PRO A 148 2.98 8.21 13.37
N PRO A 149 2.89 8.73 14.61
CA PRO A 149 1.74 9.49 15.09
C PRO A 149 1.27 10.56 14.11
N GLY A 150 -0.03 10.58 13.81
CA GLY A 150 -0.66 11.57 12.92
C GLY A 150 -0.20 11.54 11.46
N LYS A 151 0.41 10.45 10.97
CA LYS A 151 0.80 10.29 9.55
C LYS A 151 -0.43 10.24 8.67
N ILE A 152 -0.39 11.02 7.58
CA ILE A 152 -1.42 11.05 6.53
C ILE A 152 -0.83 10.59 5.21
N LEU A 153 -1.40 9.53 4.65
CA LEU A 153 -1.16 9.09 3.28
C LEU A 153 -2.28 9.62 2.39
N ARG A 154 -1.94 10.58 1.53
CA ARG A 154 -2.90 11.28 0.67
C ARG A 154 -3.58 10.35 -0.35
N PRO A 155 -4.78 10.72 -0.86
CA PRO A 155 -5.47 9.96 -1.88
C PRO A 155 -4.60 9.66 -3.09
N HIS A 156 -4.48 8.39 -3.43
CA HIS A 156 -3.71 7.87 -4.56
C HIS A 156 -4.31 6.55 -5.06
N LYS A 157 -3.73 6.00 -6.11
CA LYS A 157 -4.11 4.70 -6.69
C LYS A 157 -2.86 3.87 -6.86
N GLY A 158 -2.95 2.59 -6.53
CA GLY A 158 -1.90 1.62 -6.79
C GLY A 158 -1.61 1.45 -8.28
N PRO A 159 -0.45 0.92 -8.62
CA PRO A 159 0.02 0.85 -10.00
C PRO A 159 -0.54 -0.32 -10.81
N PHE A 160 -0.94 -1.41 -10.15
CA PHE A 160 -1.13 -2.67 -10.85
C PHE A 160 -2.32 -3.49 -10.31
N LYS A 161 -3.26 -3.82 -11.21
CA LYS A 161 -4.52 -4.50 -10.90
C LYS A 161 -4.43 -6.03 -10.88
N GLY A 162 -3.32 -6.60 -11.25
CA GLY A 162 -3.07 -8.04 -11.24
C GLY A 162 -2.73 -8.62 -9.87
N VAL A 163 -2.80 -7.82 -8.83
CA VAL A 163 -2.59 -8.21 -7.43
C VAL A 163 -3.71 -7.69 -6.54
N TRP A 164 -3.92 -8.39 -5.43
CA TRP A 164 -4.69 -7.91 -4.29
C TRP A 164 -3.74 -7.42 -3.22
N ARG A 165 -4.11 -6.36 -2.50
CA ARG A 165 -3.37 -5.89 -1.33
C ARG A 165 -3.98 -6.43 -0.06
N PHE A 166 -3.15 -7.11 0.73
CA PHE A 166 -3.54 -7.63 2.03
C PHE A 166 -2.85 -6.83 3.13
N HIS A 167 -3.62 -6.39 4.11
CA HIS A 167 -3.15 -5.74 5.32
C HIS A 167 -3.38 -6.65 6.51
N LEU A 168 -2.37 -6.80 7.37
CA LEU A 168 -2.50 -7.43 8.67
C LEU A 168 -1.95 -6.46 9.73
N PRO A 169 -2.82 -5.76 10.48
CA PRO A 169 -2.39 -4.88 11.56
C PRO A 169 -1.77 -5.66 12.71
N LEU A 170 -0.59 -5.22 13.17
CA LEU A 170 0.16 -5.82 14.26
C LEU A 170 0.19 -4.94 15.51
N TYR A 171 0.07 -3.63 15.34
CA TYR A 171 0.01 -2.66 16.42
C TYR A 171 -0.79 -1.45 15.97
N VAL A 172 -1.96 -1.26 16.57
CA VAL A 172 -2.84 -0.13 16.36
C VAL A 172 -3.48 0.30 17.69
N GLU A 173 -3.65 1.59 17.88
CA GLU A 173 -4.32 2.11 19.06
C GLU A 173 -5.84 2.08 18.87
N THR A 174 -6.58 1.62 19.87
CA THR A 174 -8.02 1.79 19.93
C THR A 174 -8.33 3.19 20.45
N LEU A 175 -9.13 3.95 19.69
CA LEU A 175 -9.51 5.32 20.03
C LEU A 175 -10.71 5.35 20.98
N GLU A 176 -10.96 6.50 21.62
CA GLU A 176 -12.04 6.69 22.60
C GLU A 176 -13.45 6.33 22.06
N ASN A 177 -13.67 6.49 20.76
CA ASN A 177 -14.93 6.12 20.10
C ASN A 177 -15.02 4.64 19.70
N SER A 178 -14.15 3.78 20.24
CA SER A 178 -14.05 2.35 19.94
C SER A 178 -13.67 2.01 18.50
N THR A 179 -13.23 2.98 17.69
CA THR A 179 -12.58 2.72 16.40
C THR A 179 -11.08 2.53 16.58
N THR A 180 -10.36 2.07 15.56
CA THR A 180 -8.90 1.98 15.63
C THR A 180 -8.23 3.18 14.96
N SER A 181 -6.96 3.42 15.31
CA SER A 181 -6.12 4.43 14.66
C SER A 181 -5.75 4.05 13.22
N CYS A 182 -6.01 2.81 12.81
CA CYS A 182 -5.71 2.27 11.48
C CYS A 182 -6.85 2.57 10.50
N GLU A 183 -7.02 3.85 10.18
CA GLU A 183 -8.02 4.30 9.21
C GLU A 183 -7.50 4.10 7.77
N LEU A 184 -8.34 3.44 6.94
CA LEU A 184 -8.11 3.23 5.51
C LEU A 184 -9.39 3.62 4.76
N MET A 185 -9.33 4.64 3.92
CA MET A 185 -10.43 5.00 3.04
C MET A 185 -10.20 4.39 1.66
N ILE A 186 -11.20 3.69 1.13
CA ILE A 186 -11.18 3.08 -0.21
C ILE A 186 -12.47 3.48 -0.92
N ASP A 187 -12.35 4.10 -2.09
CA ASP A 187 -13.47 4.51 -2.93
C ASP A 187 -14.59 5.28 -2.20
N GLY A 188 -14.18 6.11 -1.23
CA GLY A 188 -15.09 6.93 -0.42
C GLY A 188 -15.66 6.25 0.82
N VAL A 189 -15.38 4.95 1.04
CA VAL A 189 -15.77 4.21 2.25
C VAL A 189 -14.58 4.13 3.19
N THR A 190 -14.81 4.39 4.48
CA THR A 190 -13.77 4.31 5.52
C THR A 190 -13.84 2.98 6.26
N TYR A 191 -12.70 2.32 6.38
CA TYR A 191 -12.50 1.07 7.11
C TYR A 191 -11.54 1.32 8.28
N TYR A 192 -11.84 0.72 9.43
CA TYR A 192 -11.02 0.76 10.63
C TYR A 192 -10.46 -0.63 10.88
N LEU A 193 -9.19 -0.83 10.54
CA LEU A 193 -8.57 -2.15 10.59
C LEU A 193 -8.18 -2.52 12.02
N GLN A 194 -8.45 -3.76 12.41
CA GLN A 194 -8.23 -4.29 13.76
C GLN A 194 -6.92 -5.10 13.83
N GLU A 195 -6.28 -5.14 15.00
CA GLU A 195 -5.13 -6.04 15.23
C GLU A 195 -5.55 -7.49 15.02
N GLY A 196 -4.73 -8.26 14.30
CA GLY A 196 -4.98 -9.67 14.06
C GLY A 196 -6.05 -9.99 13.02
N GLU A 197 -6.70 -8.98 12.44
CA GLU A 197 -7.69 -9.18 11.39
C GLU A 197 -7.09 -8.90 10.00
N GLY A 198 -7.13 -9.90 9.14
CA GLY A 198 -6.68 -9.75 7.75
C GLY A 198 -7.68 -8.95 6.92
N PHE A 199 -7.19 -8.03 6.10
CA PHE A 199 -8.02 -7.19 5.24
C PHE A 199 -7.48 -7.18 3.81
N LEU A 200 -8.23 -7.76 2.87
CA LEU A 200 -7.87 -7.89 1.46
C LEU A 200 -8.67 -6.91 0.59
N TRP A 201 -7.99 -6.19 -0.29
CA TRP A 201 -8.60 -5.14 -1.10
C TRP A 201 -7.81 -4.83 -2.38
N ASP A 202 -8.41 -4.08 -3.31
CA ASP A 202 -7.79 -3.64 -4.56
C ASP A 202 -7.24 -2.21 -4.42
N ASP A 203 -5.92 -2.07 -4.33
CA ASP A 203 -5.25 -0.78 -4.15
C ASP A 203 -5.32 0.15 -5.38
N THR A 204 -5.83 -0.35 -6.50
CA THR A 204 -6.04 0.49 -7.69
C THR A 204 -7.27 1.39 -7.57
N PHE A 205 -8.16 1.16 -6.59
CA PHE A 205 -9.17 2.14 -6.20
C PHE A 205 -8.52 3.36 -5.54
N LEU A 206 -9.21 4.50 -5.61
CA LEU A 206 -8.75 5.70 -4.93
C LEU A 206 -8.79 5.47 -3.42
N HIS A 207 -7.61 5.52 -2.79
CA HIS A 207 -7.51 5.26 -1.38
C HIS A 207 -6.57 6.23 -0.66
N SER A 208 -6.77 6.36 0.64
CA SER A 208 -5.93 7.13 1.56
C SER A 208 -5.87 6.43 2.91
N ALA A 209 -4.83 6.70 3.68
CA ALA A 209 -4.68 6.12 5.02
C ALA A 209 -4.24 7.18 6.02
N VAL A 210 -4.69 7.03 7.26
CA VAL A 210 -4.35 7.95 8.35
C VAL A 210 -4.08 7.17 9.62
N ASN A 211 -3.07 7.57 10.36
CA ASN A 211 -2.89 7.20 11.76
C ASN A 211 -3.33 8.39 12.61
N ARG A 212 -4.47 8.29 13.29
CA ARG A 212 -5.04 9.39 14.10
C ARG A 212 -4.63 9.37 15.57
N SER A 213 -3.69 8.50 15.93
CA SER A 213 -3.26 8.36 17.31
C SER A 213 -1.93 9.04 17.58
N GLU A 214 -1.60 9.16 18.87
CA GLU A 214 -0.29 9.59 19.38
C GLU A 214 0.73 8.42 19.42
N GLN A 215 0.30 7.21 19.03
CA GLN A 215 1.14 6.02 18.95
C GLN A 215 1.49 5.69 17.50
N PRO A 216 2.62 5.03 17.24
CA PRO A 216 2.91 4.49 15.92
C PRO A 216 1.91 3.37 15.56
N ARG A 217 1.69 3.16 14.27
CA ARG A 217 0.88 2.09 13.71
C ARG A 217 1.77 1.15 12.90
N VAL A 218 1.72 -0.15 13.19
CA VAL A 218 2.49 -1.17 12.46
C VAL A 218 1.53 -2.13 11.75
N VAL A 219 1.71 -2.26 10.43
CA VAL A 219 0.90 -3.13 9.58
C VAL A 219 1.82 -3.91 8.65
N LEU A 220 1.55 -5.21 8.48
CA LEU A 220 2.11 -5.98 7.37
C LEU A 220 1.32 -5.68 6.09
N LEU A 221 2.06 -5.40 5.02
CA LEU A 221 1.53 -5.17 3.68
C LEU A 221 2.00 -6.28 2.77
N PHE A 222 1.06 -7.00 2.14
CA PHE A 222 1.38 -7.95 1.08
C PHE A 222 0.66 -7.58 -0.21
N ASP A 223 1.31 -7.80 -1.34
CA ASP A 223 0.65 -7.87 -2.64
C ASP A 223 0.61 -9.33 -3.06
N VAL A 224 -0.59 -9.84 -3.26
CA VAL A 224 -0.86 -11.24 -3.57
C VAL A 224 -1.34 -11.34 -5.02
N PHE A 225 -0.76 -12.26 -5.78
CA PHE A 225 -1.14 -12.47 -7.17
C PHE A 225 -2.60 -12.91 -7.28
N ARG A 226 -3.36 -12.30 -8.17
CA ARG A 226 -4.76 -12.65 -8.43
C ARG A 226 -4.86 -13.92 -9.26
N HIS A 227 -5.56 -14.93 -8.75
CA HIS A 227 -5.78 -16.20 -9.43
C HIS A 227 -7.08 -16.25 -10.26
N ASP A 228 -7.94 -15.25 -10.10
CA ASP A 228 -9.21 -15.11 -10.83
C ASP A 228 -9.07 -14.54 -12.26
N GLN A 229 -7.83 -14.37 -12.73
CA GLN A 229 -7.52 -13.78 -14.03
C GLN A 229 -7.69 -14.80 -15.17
N PRO A 230 -8.26 -14.39 -16.32
CA PRO A 230 -8.21 -15.20 -17.53
C PRO A 230 -6.76 -15.36 -18.00
N PHE A 231 -6.45 -16.46 -18.70
CA PHE A 231 -5.07 -16.87 -19.04
C PHE A 231 -4.23 -15.79 -19.73
N TRP A 232 -4.83 -14.96 -20.58
CA TRP A 232 -4.12 -13.89 -21.28
C TRP A 232 -3.74 -12.72 -20.36
N LEU A 233 -4.57 -12.41 -19.34
CA LEU A 233 -4.22 -11.43 -18.30
C LEU A 233 -3.14 -11.98 -17.38
N VAL A 234 -3.15 -13.27 -17.07
CA VAL A 234 -2.08 -13.94 -16.32
C VAL A 234 -0.73 -13.73 -17.02
N GLY A 235 -0.66 -13.95 -18.34
CA GLY A 235 0.55 -13.69 -19.12
C GLY A 235 1.02 -12.24 -19.04
N MET A 236 0.10 -11.29 -19.16
CA MET A 236 0.40 -9.86 -19.05
C MET A 236 0.88 -9.49 -17.63
N SER A 237 0.26 -10.09 -16.60
CA SER A 237 0.66 -9.91 -15.20
C SER A 237 2.08 -10.39 -14.94
N TRP A 238 2.45 -11.57 -15.46
CA TRP A 238 3.80 -12.10 -15.32
C TRP A 238 4.84 -11.22 -16.02
N VAL A 239 4.54 -10.70 -17.21
CA VAL A 239 5.43 -9.75 -17.89
C VAL A 239 5.62 -8.50 -17.06
N PHE A 240 4.54 -7.94 -16.49
CA PHE A 240 4.62 -6.78 -15.62
C PHE A 240 5.49 -7.04 -14.37
N LEU A 241 5.24 -8.14 -13.68
CA LEU A 241 6.01 -8.53 -12.50
C LEU A 241 7.48 -8.77 -12.82
N TRP A 242 7.78 -9.42 -13.95
CA TRP A 242 9.13 -9.66 -14.38
C TRP A 242 9.89 -8.36 -14.69
N VAL A 243 9.25 -7.41 -15.39
CA VAL A 243 9.83 -6.08 -15.65
C VAL A 243 10.06 -5.33 -14.32
N ALA A 244 9.10 -5.36 -13.41
CA ALA A 244 9.21 -4.72 -12.10
C ALA A 244 10.34 -5.37 -11.25
N GLN A 245 10.48 -6.69 -11.31
CA GLN A 245 11.56 -7.43 -10.63
C GLN A 245 12.94 -7.05 -11.17
N ILE A 246 13.10 -6.98 -12.50
CA ILE A 246 14.35 -6.54 -13.13
C ILE A 246 14.68 -5.11 -12.68
N TRP A 247 13.69 -4.22 -12.75
CA TRP A 247 13.88 -2.84 -12.30
C TRP A 247 14.33 -2.74 -10.84
N GLN A 248 13.67 -3.49 -9.95
CA GLN A 248 14.04 -3.56 -8.53
C GLN A 248 15.46 -4.11 -8.32
N HIS A 249 15.81 -5.15 -9.08
CA HIS A 249 17.16 -5.73 -9.04
C HIS A 249 18.23 -4.71 -9.46
N LEU A 250 17.99 -3.97 -10.54
CA LEU A 250 18.90 -2.95 -11.04
C LEU A 250 19.07 -1.79 -10.06
N GLN A 251 17.99 -1.34 -9.40
CA GLN A 251 18.06 -0.32 -8.35
C GLN A 251 18.90 -0.80 -7.17
N ASN A 252 18.65 -2.00 -6.65
CA ASN A 252 19.41 -2.57 -5.54
C ASN A 252 20.91 -2.76 -5.89
N MET A 253 21.23 -3.13 -7.12
CA MET A 253 22.63 -3.17 -7.58
C MET A 253 23.27 -1.78 -7.57
N ARG A 254 22.55 -0.78 -8.05
CA ARG A 254 23.01 0.61 -8.06
C ARG A 254 23.32 1.12 -6.66
N GLU A 255 22.42 0.89 -5.71
CA GLU A 255 22.62 1.28 -4.31
C GLU A 255 23.84 0.58 -3.67
N ARG A 256 24.05 -0.72 -3.97
CA ARG A 256 25.24 -1.45 -3.50
C ARG A 256 26.54 -0.88 -4.07
N LEU A 257 26.53 -0.45 -5.34
CA LEU A 257 27.70 0.16 -5.98
C LEU A 257 28.02 1.52 -5.34
N TYR A 258 27.01 2.36 -5.06
CA TYR A 258 27.21 3.61 -4.35
C TYR A 258 27.72 3.40 -2.91
N ALA A 259 27.10 2.51 -2.16
CA ALA A 259 27.54 2.17 -0.79
C ALA A 259 28.97 1.59 -0.73
N SER A 260 29.44 0.93 -1.80
CA SER A 260 30.83 0.46 -1.90
C SER A 260 31.82 1.57 -2.28
N SER A 261 31.37 2.59 -3.07
CA SER A 261 32.22 3.72 -3.44
C SER A 261 32.47 4.69 -2.28
N ASP A 262 31.50 4.86 -1.38
CA ASP A 262 31.65 5.70 -0.18
C ASP A 262 32.57 5.08 0.89
N ARG A 263 32.98 3.82 0.74
CA ARG A 263 33.92 3.12 1.63
C ARG A 263 35.36 3.13 1.16
N LEU A 264 35.66 3.76 0.01
CA LEU A 264 37.05 3.92 -0.43
C LEU A 264 37.67 5.06 0.39
N PRO A 265 38.79 4.80 1.11
CA PRO A 265 39.48 5.86 1.84
C PRO A 265 39.98 6.90 0.83
N SER A 266 39.66 8.17 1.11
CA SER A 266 40.29 9.30 0.42
C SER A 266 41.78 9.26 0.72
N HIS A 267 42.59 8.96 -0.29
CA HIS A 267 44.05 9.08 -0.25
C HIS A 267 44.47 10.57 -0.27
#